data_5972ac123e551dab98b28117347f5df3
#
_entry.id   5972ac123e551dab98b28117347f5df3
#
_cell.length_a   1.000
_cell.length_b   1.000
_cell.length_c   1.000
_cell.angle_alpha   90.00
_cell.angle_beta   90.00
_cell.angle_gamma   90.00
#
_symmetry.space_group_name_H-M   'P 1'
#
loop_
_entity.id
_entity.type
_entity.pdbx_description
1 polymer ?
#
loop_
_entity_poly.entity_id
_entity_poly.type
_entity_poly.pdbx_seq_one_letter_code
_entity_poly.pdbx_strand_id
1 'polypeptide(L)'
;MVTQFINSRSFTRLALLVFLILIYFVVGHLNLKLSLVLPFVTPIWIPAGIALAALLVYGYRVWPAIFIGSLLGHLTMSGSSLLMPLGATLEGLAGAYIINRFFHGVKAFDTAKDVFGFVFWGCICTPVISPTLGVGRLYLMGQLSLKDAVLVWLTWWLAHGIGILMFTPFLILLLRPSPKEWNALELGELAVLLFGLIFVCLLVFGPLSLSWNKQDLVTAWLCIPFLIWAAFRFRPIEATGTTLILFGCAIWGTVQGYGSFMAANLTKSLLLLDTFIGVIGTMTLVIAAMVAERRLAEEKLLITQRLLQTAAEEKDRDLVVTVQALEVEAIGHVQTKTALRAIHERLRRIEPGGKSEGEV
;
A
#
# COMPACT_ATOMS: atom_id res chain seq x y z
N MET A 1 -36.57 6.81 15.95
CA MET A 1 -35.19 7.19 15.59
C MET A 1 -34.18 6.02 15.66
N VAL A 2 -34.14 5.23 16.74
CA VAL A 2 -33.22 4.07 16.89
C VAL A 2 -33.46 2.98 15.84
N THR A 3 -34.71 2.66 15.50
CA THR A 3 -35.08 1.67 14.47
C THR A 3 -34.68 2.07 13.05
N GLN A 4 -34.68 3.36 12.70
CA GLN A 4 -34.18 3.85 11.40
C GLN A 4 -32.66 3.75 11.29
N PHE A 5 -31.90 3.97 12.37
CA PHE A 5 -30.45 3.84 12.41
C PHE A 5 -29.96 2.38 12.30
N ILE A 6 -30.68 1.44 12.91
CA ILE A 6 -30.40 0.00 12.81
C ILE A 6 -30.66 -0.50 11.38
N ASN A 7 -31.75 -0.05 10.76
CA ASN A 7 -32.12 -0.40 9.39
C ASN A 7 -31.09 0.12 8.37
N SER A 8 -30.56 1.34 8.54
CA SER A 8 -29.56 1.89 7.60
C SER A 8 -28.23 1.13 7.62
N ARG A 9 -27.73 0.74 8.81
CA ARG A 9 -26.49 -0.04 8.94
C ARG A 9 -26.62 -1.47 8.39
N SER A 10 -27.78 -2.10 8.58
CA SER A 10 -28.05 -3.44 8.04
C SER A 10 -28.20 -3.41 6.53
N PHE A 11 -28.87 -2.40 5.99
CA PHE A 11 -29.01 -2.18 4.55
C PHE A 11 -27.64 -1.95 3.87
N THR A 12 -26.79 -1.09 4.44
CA THR A 12 -25.45 -0.82 3.89
C THR A 12 -24.57 -2.07 3.89
N ARG A 13 -24.66 -2.90 4.92
CA ARG A 13 -23.94 -4.19 4.99
C ARG A 13 -24.43 -5.17 3.93
N LEU A 14 -25.75 -5.30 3.77
CA LEU A 14 -26.32 -6.18 2.75
C LEU A 14 -25.94 -5.71 1.35
N ALA A 15 -26.03 -4.42 1.08
CA ALA A 15 -25.60 -3.83 -0.20
C ALA A 15 -24.11 -4.10 -0.49
N LEU A 16 -23.22 -3.97 0.50
CA LEU A 16 -21.82 -4.31 0.37
C LEU A 16 -21.61 -5.80 0.04
N LEU A 17 -22.29 -6.71 0.74
CA LEU A 17 -22.16 -8.15 0.47
C LEU A 17 -22.65 -8.48 -0.93
N VAL A 18 -23.79 -7.96 -1.36
CA VAL A 18 -24.32 -8.15 -2.72
C VAL A 18 -23.35 -7.60 -3.76
N PHE A 19 -22.80 -6.41 -3.54
CA PHE A 19 -21.79 -5.82 -4.43
C PHE A 19 -20.55 -6.71 -4.53
N LEU A 20 -20.03 -7.21 -3.40
CA LEU A 20 -18.86 -8.10 -3.39
C LEU A 20 -19.15 -9.44 -4.07
N ILE A 21 -20.35 -10.01 -3.88
CA ILE A 21 -20.77 -11.23 -4.59
C ILE A 21 -20.76 -10.98 -6.09
N LEU A 22 -21.37 -9.89 -6.55
CA LEU A 22 -21.48 -9.57 -7.97
C LEU A 22 -20.11 -9.31 -8.61
N ILE A 23 -19.26 -8.51 -7.96
CA ILE A 23 -17.94 -8.21 -8.52
C ILE A 23 -17.06 -9.45 -8.56
N TYR A 24 -17.09 -10.28 -7.51
CA TYR A 24 -16.33 -11.52 -7.46
C TYR A 24 -16.81 -12.51 -8.54
N PHE A 25 -18.13 -12.67 -8.69
CA PHE A 25 -18.73 -13.51 -9.72
C PHE A 25 -18.39 -13.03 -11.12
N VAL A 26 -18.62 -11.77 -11.43
CA VAL A 26 -18.39 -11.20 -12.77
C VAL A 26 -16.92 -11.28 -13.15
N VAL A 27 -16.03 -10.84 -12.26
CA VAL A 27 -14.58 -10.90 -12.52
C VAL A 27 -14.11 -12.34 -12.64
N GLY A 28 -14.58 -13.25 -11.79
CA GLY A 28 -14.26 -14.67 -11.87
C GLY A 28 -14.75 -15.30 -13.17
N HIS A 29 -15.98 -15.03 -13.58
CA HIS A 29 -16.55 -15.51 -14.82
C HIS A 29 -15.81 -14.99 -16.07
N LEU A 30 -15.47 -13.69 -16.10
CA LEU A 30 -14.65 -13.12 -17.17
C LEU A 30 -13.24 -13.72 -17.19
N ASN A 31 -12.64 -13.92 -16.03
CA ASN A 31 -11.31 -14.52 -15.91
C ASN A 31 -11.28 -15.97 -16.41
N LEU A 32 -12.32 -16.76 -16.12
CA LEU A 32 -12.46 -18.12 -16.64
C LEU A 32 -12.62 -18.15 -18.18
N LYS A 33 -13.28 -17.16 -18.78
CA LYS A 33 -13.36 -17.02 -20.25
C LYS A 33 -12.01 -16.70 -20.89
N LEU A 34 -11.07 -16.10 -20.15
CA LEU A 34 -9.70 -15.88 -20.58
C LEU A 34 -8.83 -17.13 -20.43
N SER A 35 -9.36 -18.23 -19.90
CA SER A 35 -8.72 -19.55 -19.82
C SER A 35 -8.67 -20.17 -21.21
N LEU A 36 -7.67 -19.78 -22.02
CA LEU A 36 -7.67 -19.97 -23.47
C LEU A 36 -7.05 -21.30 -23.94
N VAL A 37 -6.40 -22.08 -23.08
CA VAL A 37 -5.47 -23.11 -23.57
C VAL A 37 -5.66 -24.49 -23.00
N LEU A 38 -5.91 -24.57 -21.71
CA LEU A 38 -6.30 -25.81 -21.03
C LEU A 38 -7.47 -25.48 -20.12
N PRO A 39 -8.47 -26.36 -20.00
CA PRO A 39 -9.46 -26.20 -18.96
C PRO A 39 -8.70 -26.02 -17.64
N PHE A 40 -8.93 -24.87 -16.94
CA PHE A 40 -8.35 -24.53 -15.63
C PHE A 40 -7.00 -23.78 -15.60
N VAL A 41 -6.36 -23.45 -16.72
CA VAL A 41 -5.12 -22.63 -16.73
C VAL A 41 -5.42 -21.21 -17.17
N THR A 42 -5.36 -20.27 -16.24
CA THR A 42 -5.45 -18.82 -16.49
C THR A 42 -4.11 -18.16 -16.20
N PRO A 43 -3.70 -17.12 -16.95
CA PRO A 43 -2.45 -16.39 -16.67
C PRO A 43 -2.49 -15.64 -15.33
N ILE A 44 -3.66 -15.30 -14.83
CA ILE A 44 -3.85 -14.56 -13.58
C ILE A 44 -5.23 -14.93 -13.00
N TRP A 45 -5.32 -14.98 -11.66
CA TRP A 45 -6.60 -15.14 -10.96
C TRP A 45 -6.94 -13.89 -10.15
N ILE A 46 -7.53 -12.90 -10.83
CA ILE A 46 -7.92 -11.60 -10.26
C ILE A 46 -8.81 -11.75 -9.00
N PRO A 47 -9.78 -12.70 -8.94
CA PRO A 47 -10.64 -12.83 -7.76
C PRO A 47 -9.89 -13.10 -6.46
N ALA A 48 -8.71 -13.76 -6.47
CA ALA A 48 -7.90 -13.98 -5.27
C ALA A 48 -7.44 -12.63 -4.67
N GLY A 49 -6.99 -11.70 -5.50
CA GLY A 49 -6.60 -10.35 -5.06
C GLY A 49 -7.78 -9.54 -4.52
N ILE A 50 -8.96 -9.64 -5.17
CA ILE A 50 -10.20 -9.00 -4.70
C ILE A 50 -10.62 -9.56 -3.34
N ALA A 51 -10.58 -10.90 -3.18
CA ALA A 51 -10.95 -11.56 -1.93
C ALA A 51 -10.08 -11.09 -0.76
N LEU A 52 -8.75 -11.10 -0.93
CA LEU A 52 -7.83 -10.69 0.11
C LEU A 52 -7.99 -9.19 0.43
N ALA A 53 -8.12 -8.32 -0.58
CA ALA A 53 -8.36 -6.90 -0.37
C ALA A 53 -9.68 -6.65 0.39
N ALA A 54 -10.77 -7.31 0.00
CA ALA A 54 -12.06 -7.17 0.67
C ALA A 54 -12.00 -7.60 2.14
N LEU A 55 -11.34 -8.73 2.44
CA LEU A 55 -11.16 -9.22 3.82
C LEU A 55 -10.29 -8.31 4.67
N LEU A 56 -9.26 -7.70 4.10
CA LEU A 56 -8.39 -6.75 4.80
C LEU A 56 -9.10 -5.42 5.07
N VAL A 57 -9.89 -4.91 4.11
CA VAL A 57 -10.57 -3.61 4.22
C VAL A 57 -11.85 -3.69 5.04
N TYR A 58 -12.70 -4.69 4.77
CA TYR A 58 -14.03 -4.79 5.40
C TYR A 58 -14.10 -5.82 6.53
N GLY A 59 -12.98 -6.53 6.77
CA GLY A 59 -12.86 -7.53 7.84
C GLY A 59 -13.43 -8.91 7.45
N TYR A 60 -13.24 -9.88 8.34
CA TYR A 60 -13.61 -11.28 8.06
C TYR A 60 -15.09 -11.52 7.76
N ARG A 61 -15.97 -10.60 8.18
CA ARG A 61 -17.44 -10.74 8.02
C ARG A 61 -17.91 -10.79 6.56
N VAL A 62 -17.06 -10.42 5.61
CA VAL A 62 -17.41 -10.47 4.18
C VAL A 62 -17.09 -11.81 3.52
N TRP A 63 -16.54 -12.80 4.25
CA TRP A 63 -16.23 -14.13 3.71
C TRP A 63 -17.40 -14.81 2.98
N PRO A 64 -18.70 -14.65 3.41
CA PRO A 64 -19.79 -15.29 2.69
C PRO A 64 -19.95 -14.75 1.27
N ALA A 65 -19.59 -13.49 1.03
CA ALA A 65 -19.65 -12.92 -0.31
C ALA A 65 -18.61 -13.56 -1.25
N ILE A 66 -17.41 -13.87 -0.74
CA ILE A 66 -16.36 -14.56 -1.50
C ILE A 66 -16.82 -15.98 -1.82
N PHE A 67 -17.34 -16.69 -0.82
CA PHE A 67 -17.83 -18.07 -0.99
C PHE A 67 -18.96 -18.14 -2.02
N ILE A 68 -19.99 -17.30 -1.87
CA ILE A 68 -21.15 -17.28 -2.77
C ILE A 68 -20.75 -16.83 -4.17
N GLY A 69 -19.94 -15.76 -4.31
CA GLY A 69 -19.49 -15.28 -5.61
C GLY A 69 -18.65 -16.34 -6.35
N SER A 70 -17.77 -17.04 -5.62
CA SER A 70 -16.99 -18.16 -6.18
C SER A 70 -17.90 -19.34 -6.56
N LEU A 71 -18.87 -19.69 -5.72
CA LEU A 71 -19.82 -20.76 -6.00
C LEU A 71 -20.63 -20.49 -7.27
N LEU A 72 -21.16 -19.28 -7.41
CA LEU A 72 -21.91 -18.88 -8.61
C LEU A 72 -21.05 -18.99 -9.87
N GLY A 73 -19.76 -18.55 -9.80
CA GLY A 73 -18.83 -18.68 -10.93
C GLY A 73 -18.62 -20.14 -11.35
N HIS A 74 -18.43 -21.04 -10.38
CA HIS A 74 -18.21 -22.47 -10.67
C HIS A 74 -19.48 -23.21 -11.14
N LEU A 75 -20.64 -22.86 -10.59
CA LEU A 75 -21.92 -23.44 -11.04
C LEU A 75 -22.23 -23.14 -12.50
N THR A 76 -21.80 -21.97 -13.00
CA THR A 76 -22.05 -21.56 -14.39
C THR A 76 -21.10 -22.19 -15.41
N MET A 77 -19.93 -22.71 -14.99
CA MET A 77 -18.88 -23.12 -15.94
C MET A 77 -18.40 -24.58 -15.82
N SER A 78 -18.30 -25.13 -14.63
CA SER A 78 -17.56 -26.38 -14.41
C SER A 78 -18.27 -27.45 -13.56
N GLY A 79 -19.55 -27.26 -13.27
CA GLY A 79 -20.33 -28.18 -12.47
C GLY A 79 -20.21 -27.97 -10.96
N SER A 80 -21.07 -28.62 -10.20
CA SER A 80 -21.28 -28.44 -8.76
C SER A 80 -20.13 -28.97 -7.90
N SER A 81 -19.16 -28.15 -7.55
CA SER A 81 -18.18 -28.50 -6.53
C SER A 81 -18.10 -27.42 -5.47
N LEU A 82 -18.30 -27.79 -4.21
CA LEU A 82 -18.13 -26.88 -3.06
C LEU A 82 -16.67 -26.71 -2.66
N LEU A 83 -15.75 -27.58 -3.12
CA LEU A 83 -14.33 -27.53 -2.74
C LEU A 83 -13.61 -26.30 -3.33
N MET A 84 -13.98 -25.87 -4.53
CA MET A 84 -13.38 -24.68 -5.17
C MET A 84 -13.73 -23.40 -4.41
N PRO A 85 -15.00 -23.07 -4.14
CA PRO A 85 -15.37 -21.92 -3.31
C PRO A 85 -14.80 -21.99 -1.89
N LEU A 86 -14.74 -23.19 -1.31
CA LEU A 86 -14.14 -23.39 0.00
C LEU A 86 -12.63 -23.04 -0.02
N GLY A 87 -11.92 -23.53 -1.04
CA GLY A 87 -10.50 -23.26 -1.23
C GLY A 87 -10.21 -21.76 -1.36
N ALA A 88 -10.95 -21.07 -2.24
CA ALA A 88 -10.80 -19.62 -2.44
C ALA A 88 -11.11 -18.82 -1.16
N THR A 89 -12.12 -19.24 -0.40
CA THR A 89 -12.51 -18.60 0.85
C THR A 89 -11.47 -18.81 1.95
N LEU A 90 -10.98 -20.05 2.11
CA LEU A 90 -9.94 -20.38 3.11
C LEU A 90 -8.62 -19.69 2.80
N GLU A 91 -8.23 -19.62 1.52
CA GLU A 91 -7.05 -18.89 1.06
C GLU A 91 -7.13 -17.41 1.45
N GLY A 92 -8.23 -16.75 1.13
CA GLY A 92 -8.45 -15.34 1.48
C GLY A 92 -8.46 -15.12 2.99
N LEU A 93 -9.14 -15.97 3.76
CA LEU A 93 -9.20 -15.88 5.23
C LEU A 93 -7.82 -16.10 5.87
N ALA A 94 -7.07 -17.11 5.42
CA ALA A 94 -5.71 -17.38 5.92
C ALA A 94 -4.78 -16.20 5.62
N GLY A 95 -4.83 -15.68 4.38
CA GLY A 95 -4.05 -14.50 3.98
C GLY A 95 -4.40 -13.28 4.83
N ALA A 96 -5.68 -12.96 4.96
CA ALA A 96 -6.12 -11.83 5.77
C ALA A 96 -5.74 -11.99 7.25
N TYR A 97 -5.82 -13.20 7.81
CA TYR A 97 -5.40 -13.46 9.18
C TYR A 97 -3.91 -13.19 9.37
N ILE A 98 -3.05 -13.73 8.52
CA ILE A 98 -1.60 -13.58 8.62
C ILE A 98 -1.20 -12.12 8.42
N ILE A 99 -1.74 -11.45 7.38
CA ILE A 99 -1.39 -10.06 7.09
C ILE A 99 -1.91 -9.12 8.19
N ASN A 100 -3.10 -9.31 8.73
CA ASN A 100 -3.60 -8.51 9.86
C ASN A 100 -2.78 -8.74 11.13
N ARG A 101 -2.37 -9.99 11.41
CA ARG A 101 -1.70 -10.34 12.66
C ARG A 101 -0.24 -9.91 12.71
N PHE A 102 0.48 -10.00 11.59
CA PHE A 102 1.94 -9.85 11.54
C PHE A 102 2.43 -8.67 10.70
N PHE A 103 1.60 -8.13 9.81
CA PHE A 103 2.00 -7.13 8.81
C PHE A 103 1.05 -5.93 8.74
N HIS A 104 0.40 -5.58 9.83
CA HIS A 104 -0.42 -4.38 10.02
C HIS A 104 -1.65 -4.26 9.07
N GLY A 105 -2.11 -5.34 8.45
CA GLY A 105 -3.35 -5.38 7.67
C GLY A 105 -3.34 -4.44 6.47
N VAL A 106 -4.29 -3.52 6.40
CA VAL A 106 -4.37 -2.52 5.32
C VAL A 106 -3.15 -1.60 5.24
N LYS A 107 -2.32 -1.50 6.28
CA LYS A 107 -1.08 -0.73 6.30
C LYS A 107 0.15 -1.53 5.85
N ALA A 108 -0.02 -2.76 5.39
CA ALA A 108 1.05 -3.63 4.91
C ALA A 108 1.89 -3.02 3.76
N PHE A 109 1.40 -1.97 3.11
CA PHE A 109 2.07 -1.29 2.01
C PHE A 109 2.75 0.03 2.42
N ASP A 110 2.83 0.32 3.72
CA ASP A 110 3.43 1.54 4.23
C ASP A 110 4.94 1.37 4.50
N THR A 111 5.43 0.13 4.67
CA THR A 111 6.84 -0.18 4.90
C THR A 111 7.34 -1.32 4.01
N ALA A 112 8.60 -1.25 3.62
CA ALA A 112 9.22 -2.31 2.81
C ALA A 112 9.18 -3.68 3.51
N LYS A 113 9.38 -3.72 4.84
CA LYS A 113 9.33 -4.94 5.64
C LYS A 113 7.98 -5.65 5.54
N ASP A 114 6.89 -4.89 5.67
CA ASP A 114 5.54 -5.44 5.62
C ASP A 114 5.17 -5.88 4.20
N VAL A 115 5.66 -5.17 3.18
CA VAL A 115 5.53 -5.59 1.78
C VAL A 115 6.20 -6.94 1.53
N PHE A 116 7.43 -7.16 2.03
CA PHE A 116 8.07 -8.48 1.91
C PHE A 116 7.26 -9.58 2.62
N GLY A 117 6.72 -9.27 3.81
CA GLY A 117 5.83 -10.18 4.52
C GLY A 117 4.56 -10.49 3.75
N PHE A 118 3.93 -9.47 3.15
CA PHE A 118 2.77 -9.63 2.27
C PHE A 118 3.10 -10.50 1.05
N VAL A 119 4.22 -10.27 0.38
CA VAL A 119 4.63 -11.07 -0.78
C VAL A 119 4.88 -12.51 -0.38
N PHE A 120 5.65 -12.76 0.68
CA PHE A 120 5.97 -14.11 1.10
C PHE A 120 4.73 -14.88 1.58
N TRP A 121 3.96 -14.33 2.49
CA TRP A 121 2.81 -15.02 3.05
C TRP A 121 1.56 -14.90 2.18
N GLY A 122 1.25 -13.70 1.71
CA GLY A 122 0.04 -13.44 0.92
C GLY A 122 0.12 -13.97 -0.51
N CYS A 123 1.28 -13.81 -1.19
CA CYS A 123 1.38 -14.19 -2.61
C CYS A 123 2.02 -15.56 -2.85
N ILE A 124 2.81 -16.11 -1.91
CA ILE A 124 3.51 -17.39 -2.07
C ILE A 124 2.88 -18.48 -1.21
N CYS A 125 2.71 -18.25 0.10
CA CYS A 125 2.29 -19.30 1.02
C CYS A 125 0.78 -19.56 0.99
N THR A 126 -0.07 -18.53 1.08
CA THR A 126 -1.52 -18.74 1.16
C THR A 126 -2.16 -19.23 -0.14
N PRO A 127 -1.67 -18.87 -1.35
CA PRO A 127 -2.19 -19.42 -2.59
C PRO A 127 -2.03 -20.92 -2.78
N VAL A 128 -1.27 -21.59 -1.93
CA VAL A 128 -1.15 -23.08 -1.91
C VAL A 128 -2.51 -23.75 -1.58
N ILE A 129 -3.38 -23.08 -0.82
CA ILE A 129 -4.62 -23.66 -0.31
C ILE A 129 -5.60 -24.00 -1.42
N SER A 130 -5.93 -23.04 -2.26
CA SER A 130 -6.95 -23.21 -3.32
C SER A 130 -6.55 -24.24 -4.38
N PRO A 131 -5.33 -24.20 -4.97
CA PRO A 131 -4.90 -25.24 -5.92
C PRO A 131 -4.85 -26.63 -5.31
N THR A 132 -4.42 -26.75 -4.04
CA THR A 132 -4.34 -28.05 -3.37
C THR A 132 -5.73 -28.70 -3.26
N LEU A 133 -6.74 -27.94 -2.87
CA LEU A 133 -8.12 -28.45 -2.81
C LEU A 133 -8.71 -28.68 -4.21
N GLY A 134 -8.49 -27.74 -5.13
CA GLY A 134 -9.05 -27.79 -6.48
C GLY A 134 -8.44 -28.92 -7.33
N VAL A 135 -7.12 -28.93 -7.45
CA VAL A 135 -6.39 -29.91 -8.26
C VAL A 135 -6.42 -31.28 -7.60
N GLY A 136 -6.33 -31.32 -6.25
CA GLY A 136 -6.46 -32.55 -5.49
C GLY A 136 -7.81 -33.30 -5.80
N ARG A 137 -8.91 -32.55 -5.87
CA ARG A 137 -10.20 -33.08 -6.30
C ARG A 137 -10.16 -33.63 -7.71
N LEU A 138 -9.62 -32.88 -8.68
CA LEU A 138 -9.56 -33.30 -10.09
C LEU A 138 -8.74 -34.60 -10.25
N TYR A 139 -7.63 -34.71 -9.51
CA TYR A 139 -6.79 -35.89 -9.48
C TYR A 139 -7.52 -37.10 -8.88
N LEU A 140 -8.18 -36.93 -7.71
CA LEU A 140 -8.92 -38.01 -7.04
C LEU A 140 -10.13 -38.49 -7.85
N MET A 141 -10.70 -37.63 -8.70
CA MET A 141 -11.77 -38.00 -9.62
C MET A 141 -11.25 -38.63 -10.92
N GLY A 142 -9.95 -38.87 -11.08
CA GLY A 142 -9.36 -39.46 -12.28
C GLY A 142 -9.39 -38.53 -13.50
N GLN A 143 -9.65 -37.23 -13.32
CA GLN A 143 -9.70 -36.24 -14.42
C GLN A 143 -8.32 -35.73 -14.84
N LEU A 144 -7.30 -35.96 -14.03
CA LEU A 144 -5.91 -35.56 -14.29
C LEU A 144 -4.96 -36.71 -13.98
N SER A 145 -3.93 -36.90 -14.83
CA SER A 145 -2.78 -37.73 -14.47
C SER A 145 -1.96 -37.02 -13.40
N LEU A 146 -1.09 -37.75 -12.65
CA LEU A 146 -0.22 -37.13 -11.64
C LEU A 146 0.69 -36.04 -12.22
N LYS A 147 1.21 -36.31 -13.45
CA LYS A 147 2.07 -35.33 -14.14
C LYS A 147 1.32 -34.05 -14.49
N ASP A 148 0.10 -34.18 -15.01
CA ASP A 148 -0.73 -33.04 -15.37
C ASP A 148 -1.21 -32.29 -14.11
N ALA A 149 -1.54 -33.03 -13.03
CA ALA A 149 -1.94 -32.45 -11.75
C ALA A 149 -0.84 -31.53 -11.17
N VAL A 150 0.43 -31.92 -11.20
CA VAL A 150 1.54 -31.08 -10.75
C VAL A 150 1.65 -29.80 -11.58
N LEU A 151 1.54 -29.92 -12.89
CA LEU A 151 1.62 -28.76 -13.79
C LEU A 151 0.44 -27.79 -13.59
N VAL A 152 -0.78 -28.31 -13.52
CA VAL A 152 -1.99 -27.52 -13.26
C VAL A 152 -1.93 -26.87 -11.88
N TRP A 153 -1.41 -27.58 -10.87
CA TRP A 153 -1.23 -27.03 -9.53
C TRP A 153 -0.27 -25.85 -9.53
N LEU A 154 0.90 -25.96 -10.17
CA LEU A 154 1.90 -24.89 -10.25
C LEU A 154 1.35 -23.66 -10.97
N THR A 155 0.68 -23.86 -12.11
CA THR A 155 0.12 -22.73 -12.88
C THR A 155 -1.03 -22.05 -12.12
N TRP A 156 -1.86 -22.82 -11.41
CA TRP A 156 -2.93 -22.28 -10.59
C TRP A 156 -2.37 -21.49 -9.39
N TRP A 157 -1.38 -22.05 -8.69
CA TRP A 157 -0.69 -21.41 -7.60
C TRP A 157 -0.08 -20.07 -8.01
N LEU A 158 0.63 -20.02 -9.13
CA LEU A 158 1.20 -18.78 -9.68
C LEU A 158 0.10 -17.78 -10.04
N ALA A 159 -0.94 -18.19 -10.75
CA ALA A 159 -2.03 -17.30 -11.15
C ALA A 159 -2.72 -16.63 -9.96
N HIS A 160 -2.93 -17.37 -8.85
CA HIS A 160 -3.46 -16.83 -7.60
C HIS A 160 -2.49 -15.85 -6.94
N GLY A 161 -1.22 -16.24 -6.80
CA GLY A 161 -0.17 -15.39 -6.23
C GLY A 161 -0.01 -14.07 -6.99
N ILE A 162 0.00 -14.11 -8.32
CA ILE A 162 0.05 -12.93 -9.19
C ILE A 162 -1.21 -12.09 -9.05
N GLY A 163 -2.40 -12.71 -9.00
CA GLY A 163 -3.65 -12.00 -8.78
C GLY A 163 -3.66 -11.23 -7.46
N ILE A 164 -3.15 -11.84 -6.38
CA ILE A 164 -2.97 -11.20 -5.07
C ILE A 164 -1.94 -10.07 -5.15
N LEU A 165 -0.76 -10.33 -5.72
CA LEU A 165 0.32 -9.35 -5.83
C LEU A 165 -0.10 -8.07 -6.56
N MET A 166 -0.87 -8.22 -7.62
CA MET A 166 -1.30 -7.10 -8.46
C MET A 166 -2.48 -6.33 -7.87
N PHE A 167 -3.55 -7.06 -7.52
CA PHE A 167 -4.84 -6.43 -7.23
C PHE A 167 -5.02 -6.06 -5.76
N THR A 168 -4.46 -6.83 -4.81
CA THR A 168 -4.63 -6.52 -3.39
C THR A 168 -4.05 -5.17 -3.01
N PRO A 169 -2.76 -4.85 -3.32
CA PRO A 169 -2.20 -3.54 -2.96
C PRO A 169 -2.90 -2.39 -3.69
N PHE A 170 -3.18 -2.55 -4.99
CA PHE A 170 -3.88 -1.52 -5.76
C PHE A 170 -5.25 -1.20 -5.17
N LEU A 171 -6.08 -2.20 -4.88
CA LEU A 171 -7.42 -2.00 -4.32
C LEU A 171 -7.38 -1.38 -2.92
N ILE A 172 -6.46 -1.82 -2.05
CA ILE A 172 -6.32 -1.25 -0.71
C ILE A 172 -5.89 0.22 -0.79
N LEU A 173 -4.90 0.54 -1.63
CA LEU A 173 -4.42 1.90 -1.80
C LEU A 173 -5.46 2.80 -2.46
N LEU A 174 -6.25 2.28 -3.41
CA LEU A 174 -7.36 2.99 -4.06
C LEU A 174 -8.47 3.35 -3.07
N LEU A 175 -8.77 2.45 -2.13
CA LEU A 175 -9.83 2.64 -1.14
C LEU A 175 -9.41 3.50 0.07
N ARG A 176 -8.10 3.81 0.20
CA ARG A 176 -7.62 4.69 1.26
C ARG A 176 -7.95 6.15 0.93
N PRO A 177 -8.53 6.90 1.88
CA PRO A 177 -8.67 8.34 1.73
C PRO A 177 -7.29 8.98 1.59
N SER A 178 -7.03 9.62 0.49
CA SER A 178 -5.78 10.35 0.27
C SER A 178 -6.11 11.67 -0.42
N PRO A 179 -6.39 12.73 0.35
CA PRO A 179 -6.60 14.05 -0.21
C PRO A 179 -5.27 14.55 -0.79
N LYS A 180 -5.10 14.41 -2.08
CA LYS A 180 -4.02 15.05 -2.82
C LYS A 180 -4.65 16.00 -3.83
N GLU A 181 -4.32 17.26 -3.71
CA GLU A 181 -4.56 18.22 -4.76
C GLU A 181 -3.52 18.02 -5.86
N TRP A 182 -3.99 17.68 -7.05
CA TRP A 182 -3.16 17.52 -8.22
C TRP A 182 -2.90 18.89 -8.85
N ASN A 183 -1.64 19.23 -9.06
CA ASN A 183 -1.32 20.36 -9.91
C ASN A 183 -1.22 19.93 -11.39
N ALA A 184 -1.38 20.89 -12.32
CA ALA A 184 -1.37 20.60 -13.75
C ALA A 184 -0.05 19.99 -14.24
N LEU A 185 1.08 20.35 -13.63
CA LEU A 185 2.39 19.81 -13.99
C LEU A 185 2.53 18.34 -13.59
N GLU A 186 2.09 17.98 -12.37
CA GLU A 186 2.12 16.58 -11.91
C GLU A 186 1.19 15.70 -12.75
N LEU A 187 0.02 16.21 -13.13
CA LEU A 187 -0.90 15.49 -14.00
C LEU A 187 -0.31 15.30 -15.41
N GLY A 188 0.35 16.34 -15.94
CA GLY A 188 1.07 16.27 -17.20
C GLY A 188 2.22 15.26 -17.16
N GLU A 189 2.99 15.25 -16.07
CA GLU A 189 4.09 14.30 -15.86
C GLU A 189 3.57 12.83 -15.80
N LEU A 190 2.46 12.59 -15.07
CA LEU A 190 1.82 11.27 -15.05
C LEU A 190 1.32 10.85 -16.43
N ALA A 191 0.72 11.77 -17.18
CA ALA A 191 0.26 11.50 -18.54
C ALA A 191 1.42 11.12 -19.47
N VAL A 192 2.55 11.84 -19.41
CA VAL A 192 3.77 11.52 -20.18
C VAL A 192 4.32 10.15 -19.80
N LEU A 193 4.38 9.84 -18.50
CA LEU A 193 4.83 8.53 -18.01
C LEU A 193 3.93 7.40 -18.55
N LEU A 194 2.62 7.54 -18.42
CA LEU A 194 1.67 6.51 -18.87
C LEU A 194 1.67 6.36 -20.38
N PHE A 195 1.71 7.46 -21.13
CA PHE A 195 1.80 7.42 -22.58
C PHE A 195 3.09 6.74 -23.04
N GLY A 196 4.24 7.12 -22.46
CA GLY A 196 5.53 6.52 -22.76
C GLY A 196 5.56 5.02 -22.42
N LEU A 197 5.01 4.63 -21.27
CA LEU A 197 4.90 3.22 -20.89
C LEU A 197 4.03 2.44 -21.88
N ILE A 198 2.84 2.93 -22.22
CA ILE A 198 1.94 2.26 -23.18
C ILE A 198 2.62 2.13 -24.54
N PHE A 199 3.31 3.19 -25.01
CA PHE A 199 4.05 3.15 -26.24
C PHE A 199 5.14 2.06 -26.23
N VAL A 200 5.96 2.00 -25.16
CA VAL A 200 6.98 0.96 -25.01
C VAL A 200 6.34 -0.43 -24.88
N CYS A 201 5.23 -0.56 -24.17
CA CYS A 201 4.48 -1.82 -24.09
C CYS A 201 4.01 -2.32 -25.48
N LEU A 202 3.54 -1.43 -26.35
CA LEU A 202 3.14 -1.79 -27.72
C LEU A 202 4.34 -2.24 -28.56
N LEU A 203 5.52 -1.68 -28.33
CA LEU A 203 6.75 -2.10 -28.99
C LEU A 203 7.31 -3.43 -28.45
N VAL A 204 7.10 -3.71 -27.17
CA VAL A 204 7.66 -4.90 -26.49
C VAL A 204 6.70 -6.08 -26.55
N PHE A 205 5.41 -5.85 -26.28
CA PHE A 205 4.38 -6.89 -26.11
C PHE A 205 3.30 -6.84 -27.20
N GLY A 206 3.27 -5.81 -28.03
CA GLY A 206 2.23 -5.61 -29.04
C GLY A 206 2.62 -6.10 -30.43
N PRO A 207 1.74 -5.87 -31.42
CA PRO A 207 1.96 -6.25 -32.80
C PRO A 207 3.10 -5.48 -33.49
N LEU A 208 3.53 -4.35 -32.91
CA LEU A 208 4.67 -3.55 -33.35
C LEU A 208 6.00 -4.07 -32.77
N SER A 209 6.01 -5.27 -32.19
CA SER A 209 7.15 -5.82 -31.48
C SER A 209 8.45 -5.70 -32.28
N LEU A 210 9.43 -5.00 -31.69
CA LEU A 210 10.79 -4.86 -32.18
C LEU A 210 11.63 -6.13 -31.99
N SER A 211 11.05 -7.20 -31.41
CA SER A 211 11.77 -8.43 -31.17
C SER A 211 12.10 -9.13 -32.49
N TRP A 212 13.33 -8.94 -32.93
CA TRP A 212 13.94 -9.59 -34.11
C TRP A 212 14.02 -11.12 -33.92
N ASN A 213 13.90 -11.57 -32.67
CA ASN A 213 13.77 -12.96 -32.27
C ASN A 213 12.59 -13.10 -31.29
N LYS A 214 11.66 -14.05 -31.55
CA LYS A 214 10.44 -14.28 -30.76
C LYS A 214 10.66 -14.64 -29.26
N GLN A 215 11.89 -14.59 -28.76
CA GLN A 215 12.27 -14.91 -27.37
C GLN A 215 13.21 -13.85 -26.76
N ASP A 216 13.15 -12.61 -27.24
CA ASP A 216 14.06 -11.56 -26.76
C ASP A 216 13.53 -10.96 -25.44
N LEU A 217 13.77 -11.69 -24.33
CA LEU A 217 13.42 -11.25 -22.96
C LEU A 217 14.08 -9.90 -22.60
N VAL A 218 15.17 -9.54 -23.29
CA VAL A 218 15.91 -8.30 -23.03
C VAL A 218 15.03 -7.07 -23.28
N THR A 219 14.12 -7.11 -24.25
CA THR A 219 13.25 -5.97 -24.57
C THR A 219 12.23 -5.67 -23.46
N ALA A 220 11.81 -6.67 -22.66
CA ALA A 220 10.90 -6.46 -21.54
C ALA A 220 11.48 -5.55 -20.45
N TRP A 221 12.82 -5.50 -20.33
CA TRP A 221 13.50 -4.62 -19.36
C TRP A 221 13.35 -3.13 -19.67
N LEU A 222 12.99 -2.76 -20.91
CA LEU A 222 12.74 -1.37 -21.30
C LEU A 222 11.57 -0.72 -20.56
N CYS A 223 10.70 -1.52 -19.95
CA CYS A 223 9.58 -1.01 -19.13
C CYS A 223 10.01 -0.61 -17.72
N ILE A 224 11.15 -1.12 -17.20
CA ILE A 224 11.60 -0.87 -15.82
C ILE A 224 11.82 0.61 -15.50
N PRO A 225 12.46 1.44 -16.36
CA PRO A 225 12.63 2.86 -16.08
C PRO A 225 11.32 3.59 -15.76
N PHE A 226 10.21 3.22 -16.42
CA PHE A 226 8.89 3.83 -16.15
C PHE A 226 8.35 3.44 -14.78
N LEU A 227 8.55 2.20 -14.35
CA LEU A 227 8.14 1.75 -13.02
C LEU A 227 8.96 2.38 -11.90
N ILE A 228 10.27 2.52 -12.12
CA ILE A 228 11.18 3.24 -11.22
C ILE A 228 10.73 4.70 -11.13
N TRP A 229 10.49 5.36 -12.26
CA TRP A 229 9.99 6.73 -12.29
C TRP A 229 8.68 6.85 -11.53
N ALA A 230 7.70 5.96 -11.77
CA ALA A 230 6.44 5.94 -11.05
C ALA A 230 6.63 5.79 -9.53
N ALA A 231 7.47 4.84 -9.09
CA ALA A 231 7.70 4.55 -7.67
C ALA A 231 8.42 5.70 -6.93
N PHE A 232 9.36 6.39 -7.59
CA PHE A 232 10.10 7.50 -6.97
C PHE A 232 9.34 8.83 -7.02
N ARG A 233 8.54 9.06 -8.05
CA ARG A 233 7.92 10.37 -8.28
C ARG A 233 6.52 10.47 -7.70
N PHE A 234 5.73 9.42 -7.82
CA PHE A 234 4.32 9.41 -7.44
C PHE A 234 4.09 8.66 -6.12
N ARG A 235 2.83 8.55 -5.71
CA ARG A 235 2.42 7.79 -4.52
C ARG A 235 2.36 6.29 -4.85
N PRO A 236 2.32 5.42 -3.85
CA PRO A 236 2.18 3.97 -4.08
C PRO A 236 0.98 3.57 -4.94
N ILE A 237 -0.13 4.33 -4.90
CA ILE A 237 -1.32 4.04 -5.71
C ILE A 237 -1.05 4.22 -7.21
N GLU A 238 -0.39 5.30 -7.61
CA GLU A 238 -0.05 5.54 -9.02
C GLU A 238 1.03 4.55 -9.49
N ALA A 239 1.99 4.22 -8.64
CA ALA A 239 3.02 3.22 -8.96
C ALA A 239 2.41 1.83 -9.17
N THR A 240 1.48 1.39 -8.30
CA THR A 240 0.76 0.13 -8.48
C THR A 240 -0.16 0.16 -9.69
N GLY A 241 -0.83 1.28 -9.96
CA GLY A 241 -1.65 1.47 -11.17
C GLY A 241 -0.82 1.38 -12.46
N THR A 242 0.35 2.01 -12.50
CA THR A 242 1.30 1.92 -13.61
C THR A 242 1.75 0.48 -13.83
N THR A 243 2.03 -0.25 -12.75
CA THR A 243 2.40 -1.66 -12.78
C THR A 243 1.28 -2.54 -13.34
N LEU A 244 0.02 -2.28 -12.95
CA LEU A 244 -1.15 -2.98 -13.50
C LEU A 244 -1.30 -2.77 -15.01
N ILE A 245 -1.06 -1.56 -15.51
CA ILE A 245 -1.11 -1.26 -16.95
C ILE A 245 -0.04 -2.06 -17.70
N LEU A 246 1.20 -2.06 -17.20
CA LEU A 246 2.29 -2.86 -17.78
C LEU A 246 1.90 -4.33 -17.89
N PHE A 247 1.42 -4.90 -16.80
CA PHE A 247 1.10 -6.32 -16.76
C PHE A 247 -0.13 -6.68 -17.59
N GLY A 248 -1.12 -5.79 -17.65
CA GLY A 248 -2.26 -5.92 -18.56
C GLY A 248 -1.80 -6.01 -20.03
N CYS A 249 -0.88 -5.12 -20.43
CA CYS A 249 -0.29 -5.16 -21.78
C CYS A 249 0.53 -6.42 -22.02
N ALA A 250 1.35 -6.85 -21.05
CA ALA A 250 2.19 -8.05 -21.16
C ALA A 250 1.35 -9.34 -21.25
N ILE A 251 0.29 -9.46 -20.42
CA ILE A 251 -0.65 -10.59 -20.47
C ILE A 251 -1.38 -10.60 -21.82
N TRP A 252 -1.93 -9.44 -22.23
CA TRP A 252 -2.64 -9.32 -23.49
C TRP A 252 -1.76 -9.70 -24.68
N GLY A 253 -0.54 -9.17 -24.76
CA GLY A 253 0.39 -9.48 -25.84
C GLY A 253 0.76 -10.96 -25.88
N THR A 254 1.08 -11.56 -24.73
CA THR A 254 1.45 -12.98 -24.64
C THR A 254 0.29 -13.88 -25.06
N VAL A 255 -0.95 -13.57 -24.65
CA VAL A 255 -2.16 -14.34 -25.03
C VAL A 255 -2.44 -14.23 -26.52
N GLN A 256 -2.20 -13.05 -27.13
CA GLN A 256 -2.35 -12.85 -28.58
C GLN A 256 -1.20 -13.42 -29.42
N GLY A 257 -0.21 -13.98 -28.79
CA GLY A 257 0.96 -14.56 -29.48
C GLY A 257 2.01 -13.52 -29.88
N TYR A 258 2.02 -12.35 -29.21
CA TYR A 258 3.00 -11.28 -29.44
C TYR A 258 4.04 -11.20 -28.32
N GLY A 259 5.18 -10.60 -28.66
CA GLY A 259 6.12 -10.09 -27.70
C GLY A 259 7.09 -11.08 -27.10
N SER A 260 7.77 -10.61 -26.04
CA SER A 260 9.00 -11.18 -25.49
C SER A 260 8.82 -12.50 -24.73
N PHE A 261 7.61 -12.82 -24.30
CA PHE A 261 7.35 -14.03 -23.51
C PHE A 261 6.89 -15.24 -24.34
N MET A 262 6.86 -15.11 -25.66
CA MET A 262 6.49 -16.22 -26.55
C MET A 262 7.51 -17.35 -26.49
N ALA A 263 7.07 -18.54 -26.09
CA ALA A 263 7.87 -19.75 -26.02
C ALA A 263 7.27 -20.86 -26.90
N ALA A 264 7.93 -22.03 -26.91
CA ALA A 264 7.51 -23.18 -27.72
C ALA A 264 6.09 -23.65 -27.44
N ASN A 265 5.59 -23.45 -26.23
CA ASN A 265 4.20 -23.70 -25.86
C ASN A 265 3.69 -22.60 -24.90
N LEU A 266 2.39 -22.42 -24.86
CA LEU A 266 1.77 -21.35 -24.10
C LEU A 266 1.98 -21.49 -22.58
N THR A 267 2.05 -22.70 -22.04
CA THR A 267 2.34 -22.91 -20.61
C THR A 267 3.71 -22.33 -20.24
N LYS A 268 4.73 -22.56 -21.09
CA LYS A 268 6.06 -21.99 -20.87
C LYS A 268 6.04 -20.47 -21.01
N SER A 269 5.28 -19.93 -21.97
CA SER A 269 5.06 -18.50 -22.13
C SER A 269 4.46 -17.86 -20.87
N LEU A 270 3.41 -18.47 -20.30
CA LEU A 270 2.76 -18.01 -19.09
C LEU A 270 3.69 -18.10 -17.86
N LEU A 271 4.45 -19.18 -17.71
CA LEU A 271 5.42 -19.29 -16.62
C LEU A 271 6.51 -18.20 -16.67
N LEU A 272 7.02 -17.88 -17.87
CA LEU A 272 7.98 -16.78 -18.05
C LEU A 272 7.36 -15.43 -17.71
N LEU A 273 6.14 -15.18 -18.21
CA LEU A 273 5.38 -13.99 -17.92
C LEU A 273 5.10 -13.83 -16.42
N ASP A 274 4.60 -14.88 -15.75
CA ASP A 274 4.29 -14.86 -14.33
C ASP A 274 5.54 -14.62 -13.48
N THR A 275 6.67 -15.21 -13.86
CA THR A 275 7.96 -14.96 -13.20
C THR A 275 8.36 -13.49 -13.33
N PHE A 276 8.25 -12.93 -14.53
CA PHE A 276 8.52 -11.51 -14.77
C PHE A 276 7.61 -10.62 -13.91
N ILE A 277 6.30 -10.87 -13.93
CA ILE A 277 5.31 -10.13 -13.14
C ILE A 277 5.63 -10.24 -11.64
N GLY A 278 5.93 -11.45 -11.17
CA GLY A 278 6.25 -11.70 -9.76
C GLY A 278 7.46 -10.90 -9.28
N VAL A 279 8.54 -10.91 -10.05
CA VAL A 279 9.80 -10.21 -9.71
C VAL A 279 9.61 -8.69 -9.82
N ILE A 280 9.13 -8.21 -10.96
CA ILE A 280 9.00 -6.77 -11.22
C ILE A 280 7.91 -6.13 -10.35
N GLY A 281 6.78 -6.81 -10.16
CA GLY A 281 5.70 -6.34 -9.29
C GLY A 281 6.15 -6.21 -7.84
N THR A 282 6.85 -7.22 -7.33
CA THR A 282 7.43 -7.18 -5.98
C THR A 282 8.43 -6.04 -5.84
N MET A 283 9.36 -5.91 -6.81
CA MET A 283 10.38 -4.86 -6.79
C MET A 283 9.74 -3.47 -6.79
N THR A 284 8.77 -3.22 -7.67
CA THR A 284 8.08 -1.92 -7.76
C THR A 284 7.32 -1.60 -6.47
N LEU A 285 6.62 -2.59 -5.90
CA LEU A 285 5.86 -2.41 -4.66
C LEU A 285 6.79 -2.10 -3.48
N VAL A 286 7.92 -2.81 -3.37
CA VAL A 286 8.95 -2.57 -2.33
C VAL A 286 9.56 -1.18 -2.48
N ILE A 287 9.96 -0.77 -3.70
CA ILE A 287 10.54 0.55 -3.94
C ILE A 287 9.52 1.64 -3.61
N ALA A 288 8.27 1.50 -4.05
CA ALA A 288 7.22 2.47 -3.76
C ALA A 288 6.98 2.61 -2.24
N ALA A 289 6.98 1.49 -1.50
CA ALA A 289 6.85 1.50 -0.03
C ALA A 289 8.07 2.17 0.64
N MET A 290 9.30 1.86 0.21
CA MET A 290 10.52 2.49 0.74
C MET A 290 10.54 4.00 0.51
N VAL A 291 10.15 4.45 -0.68
CA VAL A 291 10.08 5.88 -1.00
C VAL A 291 8.99 6.58 -0.16
N ALA A 292 7.83 5.94 0.00
CA ALA A 292 6.74 6.47 0.83
C ALA A 292 7.15 6.55 2.32
N GLU A 293 7.77 5.51 2.85
CA GLU A 293 8.30 5.43 4.21
C GLU A 293 9.34 6.54 4.47
N ARG A 294 10.28 6.73 3.54
CA ARG A 294 11.30 7.77 3.61
C ARG A 294 10.67 9.18 3.61
N ARG A 295 9.74 9.46 2.70
CA ARG A 295 9.03 10.75 2.64
C ARG A 295 8.30 11.06 3.94
N LEU A 296 7.62 10.08 4.51
CA LEU A 296 6.92 10.23 5.79
C LEU A 296 7.90 10.48 6.95
N ALA A 297 9.07 9.84 6.96
CA ALA A 297 10.11 10.08 7.96
C ALA A 297 10.72 11.50 7.83
N GLU A 298 11.00 11.95 6.61
CA GLU A 298 11.49 13.30 6.32
C GLU A 298 10.47 14.37 6.75
N GLU A 299 9.19 14.16 6.47
CA GLU A 299 8.12 15.09 6.90
C GLU A 299 8.01 15.17 8.43
N LYS A 300 8.04 14.05 9.12
CA LYS A 300 8.03 14.01 10.60
C LYS A 300 9.25 14.73 11.19
N LEU A 301 10.43 14.53 10.60
CA LEU A 301 11.65 15.20 11.04
C LEU A 301 11.52 16.71 10.90
N LEU A 302 11.03 17.21 9.76
CA LEU A 302 10.81 18.64 9.53
C LEU A 302 9.81 19.25 10.53
N ILE A 303 8.70 18.54 10.81
CA ILE A 303 7.73 19.01 11.81
C ILE A 303 8.38 19.07 13.20
N THR A 304 9.13 18.05 13.59
CA THR A 304 9.82 18.00 14.88
C THR A 304 10.85 19.12 14.99
N GLN A 305 11.63 19.38 13.95
CA GLN A 305 12.60 20.48 13.93
C GLN A 305 11.91 21.86 14.09
N ARG A 306 10.79 22.09 13.40
CA ARG A 306 10.02 23.33 13.55
C ARG A 306 9.49 23.50 14.98
N LEU A 307 8.94 22.43 15.58
CA LEU A 307 8.46 22.47 16.96
C LEU A 307 9.58 22.75 17.95
N LEU A 308 10.76 22.17 17.79
CA LEU A 308 11.92 22.44 18.63
C LEU A 308 12.41 23.87 18.46
N GLN A 309 12.42 24.43 17.26
CA GLN A 309 12.82 25.80 16.99
C GLN A 309 11.86 26.79 17.63
N THR A 310 10.54 26.58 17.48
CA THR A 310 9.54 27.45 18.14
C THR A 310 9.65 27.41 19.67
N ALA A 311 9.88 26.25 20.25
CA ALA A 311 10.07 26.11 21.70
C ALA A 311 11.37 26.78 22.20
N ALA A 312 12.43 26.74 21.41
CA ALA A 312 13.67 27.44 21.71
C ALA A 312 13.48 28.99 21.68
N GLU A 313 12.81 29.50 20.64
CA GLU A 313 12.50 30.92 20.51
C GLU A 313 11.60 31.45 21.65
N GLU A 314 10.63 30.64 22.10
CA GLU A 314 9.77 30.97 23.23
C GLU A 314 10.56 31.02 24.54
N LYS A 315 11.44 30.06 24.78
CA LYS A 315 12.32 30.03 25.96
C LYS A 315 13.29 31.20 25.98
N ASP A 316 13.85 31.60 24.84
CA ASP A 316 14.74 32.76 24.73
C ASP A 316 14.00 34.08 25.03
N ARG A 317 12.73 34.20 24.56
CA ARG A 317 11.90 35.38 24.94
C ARG A 317 11.64 35.45 26.43
N ASP A 318 11.27 34.31 27.05
CA ASP A 318 11.03 34.26 28.49
C ASP A 318 12.27 34.58 29.27
N LEU A 319 13.47 34.16 28.82
CA LEU A 319 14.74 34.48 29.43
C LEU A 319 15.01 35.99 29.34
N VAL A 320 14.79 36.60 28.16
CA VAL A 320 14.98 38.05 27.96
C VAL A 320 14.03 38.83 28.88
N VAL A 321 12.76 38.47 28.97
CA VAL A 321 11.78 39.13 29.86
C VAL A 321 12.21 38.99 31.32
N THR A 322 12.68 37.79 31.71
CA THR A 322 13.15 37.55 33.08
C THR A 322 14.39 38.41 33.44
N VAL A 323 15.36 38.49 32.52
CA VAL A 323 16.56 39.31 32.69
C VAL A 323 16.18 40.80 32.80
N GLN A 324 15.29 41.30 31.95
CA GLN A 324 14.81 42.69 32.02
C GLN A 324 14.11 42.99 33.35
N ALA A 325 13.26 42.05 33.84
CA ALA A 325 12.60 42.21 35.13
C ALA A 325 13.62 42.31 36.30
N LEU A 326 14.65 41.44 36.28
CA LEU A 326 15.73 41.48 37.28
C LEU A 326 16.57 42.78 37.22
N GLU A 327 16.83 43.30 36.03
CA GLU A 327 17.53 44.55 35.85
C GLU A 327 16.73 45.73 36.44
N VAL A 328 15.44 45.81 36.19
CA VAL A 328 14.54 46.82 36.76
C VAL A 328 14.52 46.74 38.29
N GLU A 329 14.45 45.57 38.86
CA GLU A 329 14.48 45.33 40.30
C GLU A 329 15.84 45.77 40.91
N ALA A 330 16.94 45.40 40.26
CA ALA A 330 18.29 45.80 40.70
C ALA A 330 18.47 47.31 40.69
N ILE A 331 17.98 48.03 39.66
CA ILE A 331 18.02 49.51 39.58
C ILE A 331 17.19 50.11 40.73
N GLY A 332 16.00 49.57 41.00
CA GLY A 332 15.14 49.98 42.12
C GLY A 332 15.86 49.86 43.48
N HIS A 333 16.54 48.73 43.71
CA HIS A 333 17.33 48.50 44.93
C HIS A 333 18.49 49.52 45.06
N VAL A 334 19.20 49.80 43.97
CA VAL A 334 20.31 50.82 43.98
C VAL A 334 19.75 52.19 44.28
N GLN A 335 18.64 52.62 43.70
CA GLN A 335 17.99 53.90 43.94
C GLN A 335 17.53 54.02 45.39
N THR A 336 16.91 53.00 45.97
CA THR A 336 16.44 52.88 47.32
C THR A 336 17.62 53.03 48.30
N LYS A 337 18.74 52.32 48.03
CA LYS A 337 19.96 52.40 48.83
C LYS A 337 20.61 53.82 48.79
N THR A 338 20.58 54.47 47.64
CA THR A 338 21.09 55.80 47.44
C THR A 338 20.22 56.86 48.21
N ALA A 339 18.87 56.68 48.10
CA ALA A 339 17.95 57.55 48.86
C ALA A 339 18.09 57.36 50.36
N LEU A 340 18.26 56.15 50.88
CA LEU A 340 18.52 55.88 52.30
C LEU A 340 19.85 56.56 52.77
N ARG A 341 20.92 56.51 51.98
CA ARG A 341 22.17 57.14 52.28
C ARG A 341 22.00 58.67 52.35
N ALA A 342 21.28 59.26 51.41
CA ALA A 342 21.02 60.72 51.41
C ALA A 342 20.16 61.15 52.64
N ILE A 343 19.21 60.32 53.05
CA ILE A 343 18.41 60.52 54.26
C ILE A 343 19.31 60.45 55.53
N HIS A 344 20.17 59.45 55.63
CA HIS A 344 21.10 59.28 56.74
C HIS A 344 22.09 60.47 56.83
N GLU A 345 22.60 60.97 55.70
CA GLU A 345 23.47 62.17 55.69
C GLU A 345 22.73 63.41 56.10
N ARG A 346 21.43 63.55 55.70
CA ARG A 346 20.63 64.71 56.19
C ARG A 346 20.33 64.61 57.68
N LEU A 347 20.02 63.42 58.20
CA LEU A 347 19.81 63.23 59.66
C LEU A 347 21.07 63.51 60.45
N ARG A 348 22.26 63.14 59.99
CA ARG A 348 23.54 63.54 60.65
C ARG A 348 23.79 65.01 60.67
N ARG A 349 23.25 65.77 59.70
CA ARG A 349 23.41 67.29 59.68
C ARG A 349 22.35 67.96 60.54
N ILE A 350 21.32 67.28 60.97
CA ILE A 350 20.23 67.83 61.79
C ILE A 350 20.46 67.55 63.27
N GLU A 351 21.31 66.58 63.64
CA GLU A 351 21.76 66.46 65.06
C GLU A 351 22.77 67.54 65.38
N PRO A 352 22.34 68.62 66.05
CA PRO A 352 23.27 69.67 66.51
C PRO A 352 24.04 69.10 67.68
N GLY A 353 25.33 69.27 67.67
CA GLY A 353 26.21 68.93 68.76
C GLY A 353 25.67 69.34 70.12
N GLY A 354 25.29 68.36 70.89
CA GLY A 354 25.01 68.51 72.28
C GLY A 354 26.03 67.73 73.07
N LYS A 355 27.18 68.40 73.21
CA LYS A 355 28.06 68.17 74.35
C LYS A 355 28.47 69.52 74.85
N SER A 356 27.81 69.91 75.86
CA SER A 356 28.44 70.87 76.77
C SER A 356 28.85 70.11 78.03
N GLU A 357 30.07 70.22 78.26
CA GLU A 357 30.80 70.13 79.53
C GLU A 357 29.94 70.26 80.79
N GLY A 358 30.29 69.57 81.78
CA GLY A 358 29.87 69.71 83.16
C GLY A 358 30.82 68.98 84.06
N GLU A 359 31.85 69.72 84.48
CA GLU A 359 32.68 69.43 85.61
C GLU A 359 31.88 69.18 86.89
N VAL A 360 32.33 68.38 87.70
CA VAL A 360 32.79 68.41 89.12
C VAL A 360 32.71 66.97 89.68
#